data_5abd59deef835eff8ec75b7805d74ae2
#
_entry.id   5abd59deef835eff8ec75b7805d74ae2
#
_cell.length_a   1.000
_cell.length_b   1.000
_cell.length_c   1.000
_cell.angle_alpha   90.00
_cell.angle_beta   90.00
_cell.angle_gamma   90.00
#
_symmetry.space_group_name_H-M   'P 1'
#
loop_
_entity.id
_entity.type
_entity.pdbx_description
1 polymer ?
#
loop_
_entity_poly.entity_id
_entity_poly.type
_entity_poly.pdbx_seq_one_letter_code
_entity_poly.pdbx_strand_id
1 'polypeptide(L)'
;MPMKHRRLHAAQQTDASLREALAAICRGSFLVVTCINMLLMTDYYLIFVTGTAHVQKTFGTSLSTAGLTSGIMVIGCLVGRFLTGNQLSTFGGKPCLLAGLLLFTASIGGLFMVDSLPMLFVQRFAAGFGVGVAGTATGAIVAYVVPVRFHGLGIGLFTMSAALALALGPFLGIFLSLRYGYHTLMLLNAGISLLCLGIFCFLRNLPPMRHPARPVLSLYSYIDPRVVRFSLVALAVCPSYGCIQAFLPSFAAEHDLTNTASIFFLCYAGAALLTRPHSGRLFDRHGEHVILYPALLLTALALYVLSRAESAAALLGAGLLLGVGFANFQSVGQAVSLSLVSRSRYAQATTTFYIFFDLGIGLGPYIFGHLIPSMGYSGMYLTLSIVVLASVGIYRLVHGGRTR
;
A
#
# COMPACT_ATOMS: atom_id res chain seq x y z
N MET A 1 49.56 -7.73 -1.98
CA MET A 1 48.96 -7.05 -3.17
C MET A 1 47.89 -7.83 -3.95
N PRO A 2 47.62 -9.14 -3.81
CA PRO A 2 46.66 -9.86 -4.67
C PRO A 2 45.16 -9.72 -4.27
N MET A 3 44.84 -9.35 -3.03
CA MET A 3 43.43 -9.26 -2.59
C MET A 3 42.68 -7.99 -3.10
N LYS A 4 43.36 -6.88 -3.32
CA LYS A 4 42.74 -5.64 -3.86
C LYS A 4 42.31 -5.80 -5.34
N HIS A 5 43.12 -6.49 -6.15
CA HIS A 5 42.79 -6.77 -7.56
C HIS A 5 41.57 -7.72 -7.71
N ARG A 6 41.48 -8.78 -6.88
CA ARG A 6 40.30 -9.67 -6.90
C ARG A 6 38.99 -8.94 -6.50
N ARG A 7 39.05 -8.03 -5.52
CA ARG A 7 37.88 -7.23 -5.13
C ARG A 7 37.47 -6.22 -6.22
N LEU A 8 38.43 -5.61 -6.90
CA LEU A 8 38.14 -4.69 -8.03
C LEU A 8 37.54 -5.43 -9.24
N HIS A 9 38.07 -6.62 -9.59
CA HIS A 9 37.51 -7.44 -10.66
C HIS A 9 36.10 -7.98 -10.32
N ALA A 10 35.86 -8.41 -9.07
CA ALA A 10 34.54 -8.83 -8.62
C ALA A 10 33.53 -7.65 -8.63
N ALA A 11 33.95 -6.45 -8.20
CA ALA A 11 33.10 -5.26 -8.24
C ALA A 11 32.79 -4.84 -9.70
N GLN A 12 33.77 -4.88 -10.60
CA GLN A 12 33.56 -4.58 -12.03
C GLN A 12 32.67 -5.61 -12.73
N GLN A 13 32.79 -6.90 -12.41
CA GLN A 13 31.88 -7.93 -12.91
C GLN A 13 30.46 -7.78 -12.37
N THR A 14 30.31 -7.35 -11.11
CA THR A 14 29.00 -7.09 -10.50
C THR A 14 28.34 -5.87 -11.14
N ASP A 15 29.11 -4.81 -11.39
CA ASP A 15 28.60 -3.59 -12.07
C ASP A 15 28.24 -3.85 -13.54
N ALA A 16 29.03 -4.66 -14.27
CA ALA A 16 28.70 -5.05 -15.63
C ALA A 16 27.43 -5.90 -15.70
N SER A 17 27.25 -6.84 -14.77
CA SER A 17 26.04 -7.67 -14.66
C SER A 17 24.80 -6.85 -14.25
N LEU A 18 24.97 -5.84 -13.40
CA LEU A 18 23.88 -4.94 -13.00
C LEU A 18 23.43 -4.02 -14.14
N ARG A 19 24.39 -3.47 -14.91
CA ARG A 19 24.08 -2.66 -16.11
C ARG A 19 23.37 -3.50 -17.18
N GLU A 20 23.80 -4.72 -17.41
CA GLU A 20 23.14 -5.65 -18.34
C GLU A 20 21.71 -5.98 -17.87
N ALA A 21 21.52 -6.24 -16.57
CA ALA A 21 20.22 -6.49 -15.98
C ALA A 21 19.29 -5.28 -16.13
N LEU A 22 19.76 -4.08 -15.79
CA LEU A 22 18.98 -2.85 -15.94
C LEU A 22 18.62 -2.57 -17.40
N ALA A 23 19.55 -2.74 -18.34
CA ALA A 23 19.28 -2.60 -19.78
C ALA A 23 18.26 -3.62 -20.30
N ALA A 24 18.26 -4.84 -19.75
CA ALA A 24 17.29 -5.88 -20.11
C ALA A 24 15.89 -5.62 -19.52
N ILE A 25 15.83 -5.08 -18.29
CA ILE A 25 14.57 -4.81 -17.56
C ILE A 25 13.96 -3.48 -18.01
N CYS A 26 14.74 -2.39 -18.05
CA CYS A 26 14.29 -1.02 -18.35
C CYS A 26 13.94 -0.83 -19.84
N ARG A 27 13.21 -1.78 -20.41
CA ARG A 27 12.64 -1.64 -21.75
C ARG A 27 11.34 -0.82 -21.69
N GLY A 28 10.94 -0.22 -22.81
CA GLY A 28 9.83 0.74 -22.88
C GLY A 28 8.56 0.31 -22.14
N SER A 29 8.09 -0.95 -22.31
CA SER A 29 6.88 -1.44 -21.63
C SER A 29 7.03 -1.53 -20.11
N PHE A 30 8.18 -1.92 -19.59
CA PHE A 30 8.44 -1.96 -18.14
C PHE A 30 8.39 -0.55 -17.53
N LEU A 31 9.09 0.40 -18.15
CA LEU A 31 9.12 1.79 -17.67
C LEU A 31 7.74 2.42 -17.71
N VAL A 32 7.00 2.25 -18.81
CA VAL A 32 5.64 2.75 -18.98
C VAL A 32 4.73 2.24 -17.88
N VAL A 33 4.69 0.92 -17.64
CA VAL A 33 3.82 0.31 -16.64
C VAL A 33 4.23 0.68 -15.22
N THR A 34 5.52 0.77 -14.93
CA THR A 34 6.03 1.20 -13.63
C THR A 34 5.70 2.66 -13.34
N CYS A 35 5.80 3.55 -14.35
CA CYS A 35 5.41 4.94 -14.25
C CYS A 35 3.89 5.08 -14.02
N ILE A 36 3.07 4.36 -14.77
CA ILE A 36 1.61 4.31 -14.55
C ILE A 36 1.30 3.87 -13.13
N ASN A 37 1.92 2.79 -12.65
CA ASN A 37 1.69 2.29 -11.29
C ASN A 37 2.06 3.32 -10.22
N MET A 38 3.20 4.00 -10.38
CA MET A 38 3.64 5.05 -9.45
C MET A 38 2.64 6.20 -9.41
N LEU A 39 2.22 6.72 -10.55
CA LEU A 39 1.28 7.84 -10.64
C LEU A 39 -0.11 7.45 -10.12
N LEU A 40 -0.63 6.29 -10.53
CA LEU A 40 -1.92 5.77 -10.09
C LEU A 40 -1.97 5.58 -8.56
N MET A 41 -0.92 4.99 -7.97
CA MET A 41 -0.83 4.80 -6.53
C MET A 41 -0.64 6.13 -5.79
N THR A 42 0.12 7.08 -6.36
CA THR A 42 0.26 8.43 -5.79
C THR A 42 -1.09 9.12 -5.73
N ASP A 43 -1.86 9.06 -6.81
CA ASP A 43 -3.20 9.64 -6.91
C ASP A 43 -4.17 8.98 -5.92
N TYR A 44 -4.13 7.66 -5.80
CA TYR A 44 -4.90 6.90 -4.82
C TYR A 44 -4.61 7.34 -3.38
N TYR A 45 -3.33 7.40 -2.97
CA TYR A 45 -2.95 7.78 -1.60
C TYR A 45 -3.23 9.25 -1.30
N LEU A 46 -3.11 10.12 -2.29
CA LEU A 46 -3.40 11.54 -2.20
C LEU A 46 -4.88 11.77 -1.82
N ILE A 47 -5.80 11.11 -2.51
CA ILE A 47 -7.25 11.16 -2.24
C ILE A 47 -7.58 10.49 -0.91
N PHE A 48 -6.91 9.38 -0.59
CA PHE A 48 -7.19 8.61 0.63
C PHE A 48 -6.95 9.44 1.88
N VAL A 49 -5.80 10.12 1.96
CA VAL A 49 -5.39 10.87 3.15
C VAL A 49 -6.19 12.17 3.32
N THR A 50 -6.51 12.86 2.23
CA THR A 50 -7.20 14.15 2.28
C THR A 50 -8.72 14.04 2.31
N GLY A 51 -9.26 12.90 1.86
CA GLY A 51 -10.69 12.69 1.67
C GLY A 51 -11.48 12.77 2.96
N THR A 52 -11.00 12.14 4.05
CA THR A 52 -11.73 12.08 5.32
C THR A 52 -11.96 13.45 5.92
N ALA A 53 -10.91 14.27 6.01
CA ALA A 53 -11.03 15.63 6.56
C ALA A 53 -11.93 16.54 5.70
N HIS A 54 -11.83 16.40 4.37
CA HIS A 54 -12.69 17.16 3.45
C HIS A 54 -14.16 16.77 3.59
N VAL A 55 -14.47 15.47 3.64
CA VAL A 55 -15.84 14.96 3.77
C VAL A 55 -16.48 15.41 5.07
N GLN A 56 -15.75 15.36 6.18
CA GLN A 56 -16.24 15.85 7.47
C GLN A 56 -16.60 17.33 7.40
N LYS A 57 -15.74 18.15 6.78
CA LYS A 57 -15.95 19.60 6.67
C LYS A 57 -17.10 19.96 5.72
N THR A 58 -17.23 19.24 4.59
CA THR A 58 -18.20 19.57 3.54
C THR A 58 -19.60 19.09 3.87
N PHE A 59 -19.73 17.87 4.41
CA PHE A 59 -21.02 17.23 4.68
C PHE A 59 -21.43 17.28 6.16
N GLY A 60 -20.60 17.81 7.06
CA GLY A 60 -20.90 17.89 8.50
C GLY A 60 -21.10 16.51 9.16
N THR A 61 -20.50 15.45 8.62
CA THR A 61 -20.72 14.08 9.04
C THR A 61 -19.89 13.69 10.26
N SER A 62 -20.27 12.56 10.90
CA SER A 62 -19.46 11.98 11.96
C SER A 62 -18.08 11.53 11.43
N LEU A 63 -17.07 11.50 12.30
CA LEU A 63 -15.71 11.05 11.95
C LEU A 63 -15.69 9.59 11.46
N SER A 64 -16.54 8.74 12.01
CA SER A 64 -16.69 7.36 11.56
C SER A 64 -17.25 7.27 10.13
N THR A 65 -18.27 8.07 9.81
CA THR A 65 -18.83 8.14 8.45
C THR A 65 -17.81 8.71 7.46
N ALA A 66 -17.08 9.75 7.86
CA ALA A 66 -15.98 10.28 7.05
C ALA A 66 -14.86 9.23 6.84
N GLY A 67 -14.50 8.45 7.87
CA GLY A 67 -13.57 7.34 7.77
C GLY A 67 -14.08 6.19 6.87
N LEU A 68 -15.40 5.95 6.85
CA LEU A 68 -16.02 4.95 5.97
C LEU A 68 -15.78 5.27 4.48
N THR A 69 -15.67 6.54 4.09
CA THR A 69 -15.37 6.92 2.69
C THR A 69 -14.04 6.35 2.22
N SER A 70 -13.03 6.34 3.08
CA SER A 70 -11.74 5.71 2.82
C SER A 70 -11.86 4.18 2.80
N GLY A 71 -12.64 3.62 3.73
CA GLY A 71 -12.92 2.17 3.78
C GLY A 71 -13.59 1.64 2.54
N ILE A 72 -14.61 2.32 2.03
CA ILE A 72 -15.32 1.94 0.79
C ILE A 72 -14.38 1.93 -0.41
N MET A 73 -13.44 2.87 -0.48
CA MET A 73 -12.42 2.90 -1.54
C MET A 73 -11.50 1.65 -1.50
N VAL A 74 -11.11 1.22 -0.29
CA VAL A 74 -10.33 -0.01 -0.11
C VAL A 74 -11.13 -1.25 -0.49
N ILE A 75 -12.42 -1.32 -0.09
CA ILE A 75 -13.33 -2.41 -0.47
C ILE A 75 -13.46 -2.48 -2.00
N GLY A 76 -13.65 -1.34 -2.66
CA GLY A 76 -13.64 -1.26 -4.13
C GLY A 76 -12.36 -1.82 -4.74
N CYS A 77 -11.20 -1.45 -4.18
CA CYS A 77 -9.89 -1.94 -4.62
C CYS A 77 -9.77 -3.47 -4.48
N LEU A 78 -10.21 -4.02 -3.35
CA LEU A 78 -10.22 -5.48 -3.12
C LEU A 78 -11.10 -6.21 -4.15
N VAL A 79 -12.32 -5.72 -4.38
CA VAL A 79 -13.24 -6.32 -5.36
C VAL A 79 -12.64 -6.23 -6.77
N GLY A 80 -12.06 -5.09 -7.13
CA GLY A 80 -11.38 -4.89 -8.41
C GLY A 80 -10.22 -5.87 -8.62
N ARG A 81 -9.35 -6.04 -7.61
CA ARG A 81 -8.24 -7.01 -7.64
C ARG A 81 -8.73 -8.44 -7.81
N PHE A 82 -9.77 -8.81 -7.05
CA PHE A 82 -10.34 -10.15 -7.07
C PHE A 82 -10.90 -10.52 -8.46
N LEU A 83 -11.70 -9.63 -9.05
CA LEU A 83 -12.30 -9.87 -10.36
C LEU A 83 -11.25 -9.88 -11.47
N THR A 84 -10.26 -8.99 -11.41
CA THR A 84 -9.24 -8.87 -12.47
C THR A 84 -8.32 -10.08 -12.50
N GLY A 85 -8.02 -10.71 -11.36
CA GLY A 85 -7.19 -11.91 -11.33
C GLY A 85 -7.66 -13.01 -12.30
N ASN A 86 -8.98 -13.18 -12.43
CA ASN A 86 -9.57 -14.14 -13.38
C ASN A 86 -9.62 -13.61 -14.81
N GLN A 87 -9.86 -12.31 -14.97
CA GLN A 87 -10.07 -11.71 -16.29
C GLN A 87 -8.78 -11.51 -17.08
N LEU A 88 -7.63 -11.42 -16.39
CA LEU A 88 -6.31 -11.32 -17.02
C LEU A 88 -6.02 -12.47 -18.00
N SER A 89 -6.46 -13.68 -17.69
CA SER A 89 -6.29 -14.85 -18.55
C SER A 89 -7.16 -14.80 -19.80
N THR A 90 -8.31 -14.11 -19.73
CA THR A 90 -9.31 -14.02 -20.81
C THR A 90 -9.05 -12.83 -21.72
N PHE A 91 -8.91 -11.65 -21.14
CA PHE A 91 -8.79 -10.38 -21.89
C PHE A 91 -7.34 -9.94 -22.09
N GLY A 92 -6.40 -10.42 -21.26
CA GLY A 92 -5.01 -9.97 -21.24
C GLY A 92 -4.77 -8.73 -20.40
N GLY A 93 -3.48 -8.43 -20.14
CA GLY A 93 -3.08 -7.35 -19.22
C GLY A 93 -3.39 -5.94 -19.75
N LYS A 94 -3.18 -5.69 -21.05
CA LYS A 94 -3.35 -4.35 -21.64
C LYS A 94 -4.81 -3.87 -21.62
N PRO A 95 -5.83 -4.65 -22.05
CA PRO A 95 -7.23 -4.25 -21.93
C PRO A 95 -7.71 -4.08 -20.48
N CYS A 96 -7.27 -4.97 -19.57
CA CYS A 96 -7.60 -4.83 -18.15
C CYS A 96 -7.02 -3.53 -17.57
N LEU A 97 -5.77 -3.20 -17.90
CA LEU A 97 -5.15 -1.94 -17.46
C LEU A 97 -5.93 -0.73 -17.98
N LEU A 98 -6.29 -0.71 -19.28
CA LEU A 98 -7.07 0.37 -19.86
C LEU A 98 -8.43 0.53 -19.18
N ALA A 99 -9.15 -0.57 -18.97
CA ALA A 99 -10.46 -0.54 -18.29
C ALA A 99 -10.35 0.03 -16.87
N GLY A 100 -9.34 -0.39 -16.11
CA GLY A 100 -9.08 0.15 -14.76
C GLY A 100 -8.74 1.64 -14.76
N LEU A 101 -7.88 2.09 -15.69
CA LEU A 101 -7.51 3.50 -15.81
C LEU A 101 -8.70 4.36 -16.24
N LEU A 102 -9.50 3.92 -17.20
CA LEU A 102 -10.70 4.64 -17.65
C LEU A 102 -11.72 4.78 -16.52
N LEU A 103 -11.97 3.69 -15.79
CA LEU A 103 -12.90 3.71 -14.66
C LEU A 103 -12.39 4.63 -13.52
N PHE A 104 -11.10 4.57 -13.21
CA PHE A 104 -10.50 5.45 -12.21
C PHE A 104 -10.61 6.92 -12.64
N THR A 105 -10.20 7.25 -13.86
CA THR A 105 -10.28 8.62 -14.38
C THR A 105 -11.72 9.14 -14.44
N ALA A 106 -12.68 8.32 -14.89
CA ALA A 106 -14.10 8.67 -14.87
C ALA A 106 -14.60 8.92 -13.43
N SER A 107 -14.17 8.10 -12.47
CA SER A 107 -14.52 8.28 -11.06
C SER A 107 -13.93 9.57 -10.48
N ILE A 108 -12.69 9.92 -10.84
CA ILE A 108 -12.07 11.21 -10.43
C ILE A 108 -12.84 12.38 -11.06
N GLY A 109 -13.21 12.30 -12.33
CA GLY A 109 -14.08 13.30 -12.97
C GLY A 109 -15.44 13.42 -12.29
N GLY A 110 -16.02 12.28 -11.86
CA GLY A 110 -17.28 12.25 -11.12
C GLY A 110 -17.22 12.96 -9.77
N LEU A 111 -16.03 13.08 -9.16
CA LEU A 111 -15.86 13.78 -7.87
C LEU A 111 -16.28 15.26 -7.93
N PHE A 112 -16.18 15.91 -9.09
CA PHE A 112 -16.63 17.30 -9.28
C PHE A 112 -18.15 17.47 -9.28
N MET A 113 -18.90 16.36 -9.41
CA MET A 113 -20.37 16.34 -9.47
C MET A 113 -21.00 15.79 -8.18
N VAL A 114 -20.20 15.53 -7.16
CA VAL A 114 -20.68 14.91 -5.91
C VAL A 114 -21.36 15.95 -5.02
N ASP A 115 -22.68 15.80 -4.88
CA ASP A 115 -23.52 16.68 -4.06
C ASP A 115 -24.06 15.97 -2.80
N SER A 116 -23.88 14.65 -2.68
CA SER A 116 -24.42 13.87 -1.58
C SER A 116 -23.46 12.75 -1.13
N LEU A 117 -23.59 12.34 0.14
CA LEU A 117 -22.80 11.23 0.69
C LEU A 117 -22.98 9.89 -0.05
N PRO A 118 -24.22 9.47 -0.40
CA PRO A 118 -24.39 8.23 -1.16
C PRO A 118 -23.65 8.27 -2.50
N MET A 119 -23.70 9.40 -3.21
CA MET A 119 -22.97 9.58 -4.47
C MET A 119 -21.45 9.52 -4.26
N LEU A 120 -20.96 10.12 -3.17
CA LEU A 120 -19.55 10.03 -2.78
C LEU A 120 -19.14 8.57 -2.52
N PHE A 121 -19.96 7.78 -1.83
CA PHE A 121 -19.67 6.37 -1.56
C PHE A 121 -19.56 5.56 -2.86
N VAL A 122 -20.48 5.77 -3.80
CA VAL A 122 -20.41 5.13 -5.14
C VAL A 122 -19.13 5.55 -5.88
N GLN A 123 -18.82 6.84 -5.87
CA GLN A 123 -17.60 7.37 -6.50
C GLN A 123 -16.35 6.77 -5.86
N ARG A 124 -16.26 6.69 -4.51
CA ARG A 124 -15.13 6.09 -3.78
C ARG A 124 -14.97 4.61 -4.09
N PHE A 125 -16.07 3.87 -4.13
CA PHE A 125 -16.05 2.46 -4.53
C PHE A 125 -15.54 2.30 -5.97
N ALA A 126 -16.07 3.08 -6.91
CA ALA A 126 -15.67 3.02 -8.32
C ALA A 126 -14.20 3.41 -8.53
N ALA A 127 -13.71 4.46 -7.82
CA ALA A 127 -12.31 4.85 -7.86
C ALA A 127 -11.41 3.72 -7.31
N GLY A 128 -11.75 3.16 -6.15
CA GLY A 128 -11.04 2.03 -5.58
C GLY A 128 -11.04 0.81 -6.52
N PHE A 129 -12.18 0.48 -7.09
CA PHE A 129 -12.32 -0.62 -8.04
C PHE A 129 -11.39 -0.43 -9.26
N GLY A 130 -11.38 0.79 -9.85
CA GLY A 130 -10.49 1.13 -10.97
C GLY A 130 -9.01 0.93 -10.62
N VAL A 131 -8.59 1.38 -9.42
CA VAL A 131 -7.23 1.16 -8.91
C VAL A 131 -6.92 -0.31 -8.71
N GLY A 132 -7.87 -1.09 -8.18
CA GLY A 132 -7.71 -2.54 -7.99
C GLY A 132 -7.50 -3.27 -9.31
N VAL A 133 -8.28 -2.93 -10.33
CA VAL A 133 -8.15 -3.48 -11.68
C VAL A 133 -6.82 -3.09 -12.30
N ALA A 134 -6.49 -1.80 -12.34
CA ALA A 134 -5.28 -1.30 -12.97
C ALA A 134 -4.01 -1.78 -12.25
N GLY A 135 -3.99 -1.77 -10.91
CA GLY A 135 -2.86 -2.23 -10.10
C GLY A 135 -2.58 -3.72 -10.26
N THR A 136 -3.62 -4.55 -10.37
CA THR A 136 -3.46 -5.98 -10.65
C THR A 136 -2.92 -6.20 -12.07
N ALA A 137 -3.42 -5.46 -13.05
CA ALA A 137 -2.96 -5.55 -14.42
C ALA A 137 -1.51 -5.09 -14.58
N THR A 138 -1.09 -3.98 -13.91
CA THR A 138 0.31 -3.51 -13.95
C THR A 138 1.27 -4.55 -13.36
N GLY A 139 0.93 -5.15 -12.21
CA GLY A 139 1.73 -6.21 -11.61
C GLY A 139 1.88 -7.43 -12.51
N ALA A 140 0.79 -7.87 -13.16
CA ALA A 140 0.82 -8.99 -14.10
C ALA A 140 1.65 -8.68 -15.34
N ILE A 141 1.53 -7.48 -15.91
CA ILE A 141 2.33 -7.04 -17.06
C ILE A 141 3.82 -7.05 -16.71
N VAL A 142 4.20 -6.50 -15.56
CA VAL A 142 5.59 -6.48 -15.09
C VAL A 142 6.14 -7.89 -14.93
N ALA A 143 5.39 -8.79 -14.29
CA ALA A 143 5.79 -10.18 -14.14
C ALA A 143 5.98 -10.89 -15.50
N TYR A 144 5.23 -10.48 -16.52
CA TYR A 144 5.35 -11.04 -17.88
C TYR A 144 6.53 -10.45 -18.68
N VAL A 145 6.75 -9.13 -18.58
CA VAL A 145 7.75 -8.40 -19.39
C VAL A 145 9.17 -8.58 -18.88
N VAL A 146 9.34 -8.78 -17.57
CA VAL A 146 10.65 -8.94 -16.95
C VAL A 146 11.19 -10.35 -17.25
N PRO A 147 12.42 -10.47 -17.82
CA PRO A 147 13.03 -11.77 -18.05
C PRO A 147 13.16 -12.59 -16.77
N VAL A 148 12.89 -13.91 -16.82
CA VAL A 148 12.91 -14.82 -15.66
C VAL A 148 14.21 -14.72 -14.85
N ARG A 149 15.36 -14.56 -15.55
CA ARG A 149 16.67 -14.40 -14.93
C ARG A 149 16.76 -13.18 -13.99
N PHE A 150 15.97 -12.13 -14.25
CA PHE A 150 16.02 -10.88 -13.52
C PHE A 150 14.71 -10.55 -12.79
N HIS A 151 13.82 -11.54 -12.59
CA HIS A 151 12.51 -11.34 -11.95
C HIS A 151 12.61 -10.66 -10.58
N GLY A 152 13.54 -11.08 -9.73
CA GLY A 152 13.74 -10.49 -8.41
C GLY A 152 14.05 -9.00 -8.46
N LEU A 153 14.98 -8.60 -9.33
CA LEU A 153 15.37 -7.20 -9.49
C LEU A 153 14.22 -6.37 -10.12
N GLY A 154 13.58 -6.89 -11.18
CA GLY A 154 12.51 -6.19 -11.87
C GLY A 154 11.28 -5.98 -11.00
N ILE A 155 10.83 -7.01 -10.26
CA ILE A 155 9.73 -6.89 -9.30
C ILE A 155 10.12 -5.95 -8.15
N GLY A 156 11.38 -6.00 -7.69
CA GLY A 156 11.91 -5.08 -6.69
C GLY A 156 11.82 -3.62 -7.13
N LEU A 157 12.25 -3.29 -8.36
CA LEU A 157 12.14 -1.94 -8.93
C LEU A 157 10.68 -1.49 -9.08
N PHE A 158 9.79 -2.39 -9.51
CA PHE A 158 8.36 -2.11 -9.60
C PHE A 158 7.75 -1.83 -8.23
N THR A 159 8.06 -2.61 -7.20
CA THR A 159 7.55 -2.38 -5.84
C THR A 159 8.11 -1.11 -5.21
N MET A 160 9.31 -0.66 -5.58
CA MET A 160 9.83 0.65 -5.19
C MET A 160 8.96 1.80 -5.70
N SER A 161 8.35 1.67 -6.88
CA SER A 161 7.42 2.70 -7.40
C SER A 161 6.20 2.87 -6.50
N ALA A 162 5.65 1.78 -5.98
CA ALA A 162 4.54 1.83 -5.03
C ALA A 162 4.97 2.40 -3.65
N ALA A 163 6.19 2.11 -3.21
CA ALA A 163 6.74 2.68 -1.98
C ALA A 163 6.96 4.19 -2.09
N LEU A 164 7.43 4.67 -3.24
CA LEU A 164 7.55 6.11 -3.53
C LEU A 164 6.17 6.78 -3.58
N ALA A 165 5.18 6.14 -4.21
CA ALA A 165 3.82 6.64 -4.25
C ALA A 165 3.20 6.77 -2.85
N LEU A 166 3.47 5.80 -1.95
CA LEU A 166 3.03 5.81 -0.56
C LEU A 166 3.63 6.99 0.24
N ALA A 167 4.81 7.47 -0.15
CA ALA A 167 5.43 8.67 0.42
C ALA A 167 4.87 9.95 -0.20
N LEU A 168 4.88 10.01 -1.54
CA LEU A 168 4.57 11.22 -2.29
C LEU A 168 3.06 11.55 -2.25
N GLY A 169 2.19 10.55 -2.31
CA GLY A 169 0.73 10.77 -2.33
C GLY A 169 0.25 11.54 -1.10
N PRO A 170 0.43 11.02 0.12
CA PRO A 170 0.03 11.73 1.32
C PRO A 170 0.76 13.07 1.52
N PHE A 171 2.06 13.13 1.23
CA PHE A 171 2.83 14.38 1.30
C PHE A 171 2.23 15.46 0.41
N LEU A 172 2.09 15.18 -0.88
CA LEU A 172 1.52 16.13 -1.84
C LEU A 172 0.06 16.46 -1.51
N GLY A 173 -0.72 15.45 -1.10
CA GLY A 173 -2.13 15.63 -0.73
C GLY A 173 -2.29 16.62 0.40
N ILE A 174 -1.61 16.42 1.52
CA ILE A 174 -1.70 17.31 2.68
C ILE A 174 -1.12 18.69 2.32
N PHE A 175 0.09 18.73 1.76
CA PHE A 175 0.78 19.98 1.45
C PHE A 175 -0.04 20.88 0.50
N LEU A 176 -0.57 20.31 -0.58
CA LEU A 176 -1.31 21.09 -1.58
C LEU A 176 -2.71 21.46 -1.09
N SER A 177 -3.40 20.58 -0.35
CA SER A 177 -4.72 20.89 0.19
C SER A 177 -4.69 22.06 1.19
N LEU A 178 -3.61 22.16 1.97
CA LEU A 178 -3.41 23.25 2.92
C LEU A 178 -3.09 24.58 2.23
N ARG A 179 -2.28 24.54 1.19
CA ARG A 179 -1.76 25.76 0.57
C ARG A 179 -2.69 26.31 -0.53
N TYR A 180 -3.34 25.45 -1.27
CA TYR A 180 -4.13 25.82 -2.46
C TYR A 180 -5.60 25.38 -2.38
N GLY A 181 -5.99 24.70 -1.31
CA GLY A 181 -7.33 24.21 -1.11
C GLY A 181 -7.64 22.89 -1.83
N TYR A 182 -8.78 22.29 -1.46
CA TYR A 182 -9.17 20.96 -1.94
C TYR A 182 -9.54 20.93 -3.42
N HIS A 183 -10.09 22.03 -3.97
CA HIS A 183 -10.42 22.12 -5.40
C HIS A 183 -9.19 21.97 -6.29
N THR A 184 -8.09 22.65 -5.94
CA THR A 184 -6.79 22.49 -6.66
C THR A 184 -6.28 21.06 -6.60
N LEU A 185 -6.48 20.41 -5.46
CA LEU A 185 -6.12 19.00 -5.29
C LEU A 185 -6.94 18.09 -6.23
N MET A 186 -8.25 18.34 -6.36
CA MET A 186 -9.12 17.60 -7.30
C MET A 186 -8.66 17.77 -8.75
N LEU A 187 -8.28 18.99 -9.15
CA LEU A 187 -7.73 19.26 -10.49
C LEU A 187 -6.40 18.53 -10.73
N LEU A 188 -5.53 18.49 -9.71
CA LEU A 188 -4.29 17.73 -9.81
C LEU A 188 -4.55 16.22 -9.97
N ASN A 189 -5.48 15.66 -9.19
CA ASN A 189 -5.90 14.27 -9.32
C ASN A 189 -6.41 13.96 -10.75
N ALA A 190 -7.28 14.83 -11.27
CA ALA A 190 -7.77 14.69 -12.64
C ALA A 190 -6.62 14.75 -13.65
N GLY A 191 -5.66 15.66 -13.45
CA GLY A 191 -4.46 15.77 -14.29
C GLY A 191 -3.58 14.53 -14.23
N ILE A 192 -3.32 13.98 -13.05
CA ILE A 192 -2.52 12.75 -12.88
C ILE A 192 -3.23 11.56 -13.52
N SER A 193 -4.55 11.38 -13.31
CA SER A 193 -5.31 10.28 -13.89
C SER A 193 -5.34 10.35 -15.43
N LEU A 194 -5.50 11.54 -16.01
CA LEU A 194 -5.40 11.77 -17.46
C LEU A 194 -3.99 11.51 -17.99
N LEU A 195 -2.95 11.90 -17.23
CA LEU A 195 -1.55 11.63 -17.57
C LEU A 195 -1.30 10.10 -17.61
N CYS A 196 -1.87 9.34 -16.67
CA CYS A 196 -1.79 7.86 -16.72
C CYS A 196 -2.38 7.30 -18.02
N LEU A 197 -3.52 7.82 -18.48
CA LEU A 197 -4.11 7.44 -19.78
C LEU A 197 -3.24 7.85 -20.97
N GLY A 198 -2.62 9.04 -20.91
CA GLY A 198 -1.67 9.49 -21.94
C GLY A 198 -0.42 8.59 -21.99
N ILE A 199 0.15 8.25 -20.86
CA ILE A 199 1.30 7.34 -20.77
C ILE A 199 0.94 5.93 -21.25
N PHE A 200 -0.30 5.47 -20.99
CA PHE A 200 -0.79 4.18 -21.48
C PHE A 200 -0.72 4.05 -23.02
N CYS A 201 -0.88 5.14 -23.78
CA CYS A 201 -0.77 5.14 -25.25
C CYS A 201 0.62 4.69 -25.73
N PHE A 202 1.67 4.88 -24.92
CA PHE A 202 3.03 4.43 -25.24
C PHE A 202 3.25 2.94 -24.93
N LEU A 203 2.27 2.26 -24.31
CA LEU A 203 2.40 0.83 -24.02
C LEU A 203 2.29 0.03 -25.30
N ARG A 204 3.37 -0.63 -25.69
CA ARG A 204 3.42 -1.50 -26.87
C ARG A 204 2.46 -2.68 -26.73
N ASN A 205 2.09 -3.28 -27.86
CA ASN A 205 1.27 -4.49 -27.84
C ASN A 205 2.04 -5.61 -27.11
N LEU A 206 1.38 -6.14 -26.09
CA LEU A 206 1.87 -7.27 -25.33
C LEU A 206 1.33 -8.54 -25.97
N PRO A 207 2.13 -9.62 -26.05
CA PRO A 207 1.59 -10.91 -26.47
C PRO A 207 0.45 -11.34 -25.54
N PRO A 208 -0.52 -12.12 -26.03
CA PRO A 208 -1.64 -12.56 -25.23
C PRO A 208 -1.15 -13.39 -24.03
N MET A 209 -1.47 -12.93 -22.82
CA MET A 209 -1.18 -13.62 -21.55
C MET A 209 -2.16 -14.80 -21.35
N ARG A 210 -2.29 -15.66 -22.36
CA ARG A 210 -3.22 -16.79 -22.31
C ARG A 210 -2.63 -17.90 -21.43
N HIS A 211 -3.12 -18.03 -20.21
CA HIS A 211 -3.06 -19.28 -19.50
C HIS A 211 -4.38 -20.04 -19.71
N PRO A 212 -4.36 -21.33 -20.07
CA PRO A 212 -5.58 -22.11 -20.33
C PRO A 212 -6.33 -22.53 -19.06
N ALA A 213 -6.26 -21.75 -17.99
CA ALA A 213 -6.99 -22.03 -16.77
C ALA A 213 -8.44 -21.52 -16.90
N ARG A 214 -9.40 -22.43 -16.87
CA ARG A 214 -10.83 -22.09 -16.72
C ARG A 214 -10.99 -21.24 -15.47
N PRO A 215 -11.66 -20.06 -15.54
CA PRO A 215 -11.91 -19.24 -14.38
C PRO A 215 -12.80 -19.99 -13.41
N VAL A 216 -12.25 -20.50 -12.34
CA VAL A 216 -13.02 -21.08 -11.25
C VAL A 216 -13.31 -19.97 -10.26
N LEU A 217 -14.52 -19.40 -10.33
CA LEU A 217 -15.06 -18.45 -9.36
C LEU A 217 -15.39 -19.16 -8.03
N SER A 218 -14.40 -19.77 -7.40
CA SER A 218 -14.54 -20.36 -6.07
C SER A 218 -13.71 -19.56 -5.09
N LEU A 219 -14.31 -19.11 -3.98
CA LEU A 219 -13.59 -18.46 -2.87
C LEU A 219 -12.40 -19.32 -2.40
N TYR A 220 -12.52 -20.64 -2.45
CA TYR A 220 -11.44 -21.57 -2.14
C TYR A 220 -10.24 -21.48 -3.11
N SER A 221 -10.44 -20.95 -4.32
CA SER A 221 -9.35 -20.74 -5.28
C SER A 221 -8.49 -19.53 -4.92
N TYR A 222 -8.97 -18.65 -4.05
CA TYR A 222 -8.30 -17.38 -3.69
C TYR A 222 -7.82 -17.33 -2.25
N ILE A 223 -8.41 -18.14 -1.36
CA ILE A 223 -8.09 -18.15 0.06
C ILE A 223 -7.41 -19.48 0.43
N ASP A 224 -6.19 -19.40 0.98
CA ASP A 224 -5.52 -20.55 1.57
C ASP A 224 -5.75 -20.56 3.11
N PRO A 225 -6.44 -21.58 3.66
CA PRO A 225 -6.76 -21.65 5.10
C PRO A 225 -5.54 -21.62 6.01
N ARG A 226 -4.36 -22.02 5.51
CA ARG A 226 -3.10 -22.02 6.28
C ARG A 226 -2.62 -20.60 6.55
N VAL A 227 -2.87 -19.71 5.58
CA VAL A 227 -2.47 -18.30 5.63
C VAL A 227 -3.47 -17.48 6.43
N VAL A 228 -4.77 -17.86 6.44
CA VAL A 228 -5.83 -17.14 7.17
C VAL A 228 -5.44 -16.92 8.63
N ARG A 229 -4.96 -17.96 9.32
CA ARG A 229 -4.58 -17.85 10.74
C ARG A 229 -3.54 -16.77 10.98
N PHE A 230 -2.49 -16.72 10.16
CA PHE A 230 -1.47 -15.67 10.24
C PHE A 230 -2.02 -14.30 9.85
N SER A 231 -2.90 -14.25 8.84
CA SER A 231 -3.50 -13.00 8.35
C SER A 231 -4.41 -12.31 9.37
N LEU A 232 -4.90 -13.02 10.40
CA LEU A 232 -5.62 -12.42 11.53
C LEU A 232 -4.74 -11.41 12.30
N VAL A 233 -3.42 -11.64 12.35
CA VAL A 233 -2.49 -10.66 12.92
C VAL A 233 -2.48 -9.38 12.07
N ALA A 234 -2.48 -9.50 10.75
CA ALA A 234 -2.57 -8.35 9.86
C ALA A 234 -3.89 -7.59 10.06
N LEU A 235 -5.01 -8.30 10.19
CA LEU A 235 -6.32 -7.68 10.45
C LEU A 235 -6.33 -6.90 11.76
N ALA A 236 -5.60 -7.32 12.80
CA ALA A 236 -5.49 -6.62 14.07
C ALA A 236 -4.54 -5.41 14.00
N VAL A 237 -3.46 -5.48 13.22
CA VAL A 237 -2.42 -4.44 13.14
C VAL A 237 -2.77 -3.35 12.13
N CYS A 238 -3.34 -3.71 10.98
CA CYS A 238 -3.55 -2.80 9.85
C CYS A 238 -4.55 -1.65 10.08
N PRO A 239 -5.56 -1.77 10.97
CA PRO A 239 -6.39 -0.63 11.35
C PRO A 239 -5.59 0.59 11.82
N SER A 240 -4.45 0.37 12.48
CA SER A 240 -3.57 1.44 12.95
C SER A 240 -3.07 2.32 11.81
N TYR A 241 -2.61 1.72 10.74
CA TYR A 241 -2.13 2.45 9.57
C TYR A 241 -3.27 3.12 8.79
N GLY A 242 -4.42 2.45 8.66
CA GLY A 242 -5.62 3.04 8.06
C GLY A 242 -6.09 4.29 8.83
N CYS A 243 -6.10 4.24 10.16
CA CYS A 243 -6.45 5.40 11.00
C CYS A 243 -5.43 6.53 10.89
N ILE A 244 -4.13 6.22 10.81
CA ILE A 244 -3.10 7.24 10.58
C ILE A 244 -3.35 7.92 9.23
N GLN A 245 -3.55 7.17 8.17
CA GLN A 245 -3.81 7.74 6.84
C GLN A 245 -5.08 8.62 6.82
N ALA A 246 -6.15 8.20 7.51
CA ALA A 246 -7.43 8.89 7.49
C ALA A 246 -7.47 10.13 8.41
N PHE A 247 -6.84 10.07 9.58
CA PHE A 247 -7.04 11.04 10.66
C PHE A 247 -5.79 11.85 11.05
N LEU A 248 -4.60 11.52 10.54
CA LEU A 248 -3.39 12.28 10.85
C LEU A 248 -3.50 13.77 10.50
N PRO A 249 -4.08 14.17 9.36
CA PRO A 249 -4.23 15.59 9.05
C PRO A 249 -5.12 16.33 10.06
N SER A 250 -6.20 15.68 10.51
CA SER A 250 -7.13 16.27 11.51
C SER A 250 -6.50 16.32 12.90
N PHE A 251 -5.79 15.26 13.31
CA PHE A 251 -5.01 15.24 14.56
C PHE A 251 -3.95 16.35 14.58
N ALA A 252 -3.21 16.50 13.50
CA ALA A 252 -2.16 17.52 13.40
C ALA A 252 -2.74 18.95 13.39
N ALA A 253 -3.97 19.13 12.87
CA ALA A 253 -4.66 20.42 12.91
C ALA A 253 -5.07 20.82 14.33
N GLU A 254 -5.46 19.87 15.20
CA GLU A 254 -5.76 20.15 16.61
C GLU A 254 -4.53 20.58 17.43
N HIS A 255 -3.32 20.20 16.99
CA HIS A 255 -2.07 20.47 17.70
C HIS A 255 -1.17 21.52 17.00
N ASP A 256 -1.69 22.25 16.01
CA ASP A 256 -0.94 23.23 15.19
C ASP A 256 0.28 22.62 14.46
N LEU A 257 0.25 21.29 14.20
CA LEU A 257 1.31 20.54 13.53
C LEU A 257 1.01 20.20 12.07
N THR A 258 0.09 20.92 11.43
CA THR A 258 -0.46 20.60 10.12
C THR A 258 0.62 20.52 9.02
N ASN A 259 1.59 21.44 9.05
CA ASN A 259 2.72 21.41 8.11
C ASN A 259 3.63 20.19 8.31
N THR A 260 3.77 19.73 9.56
CA THR A 260 4.60 18.57 9.92
C THR A 260 3.93 17.26 9.50
N ALA A 261 2.60 17.20 9.44
CA ALA A 261 1.86 16.01 9.03
C ALA A 261 2.19 15.55 7.60
N SER A 262 2.50 16.47 6.69
CA SER A 262 2.92 16.10 5.34
C SER A 262 4.30 15.39 5.36
N ILE A 263 5.24 15.90 6.17
CA ILE A 263 6.60 15.37 6.28
C ILE A 263 6.61 14.00 6.99
N PHE A 264 5.63 13.72 7.86
CA PHE A 264 5.48 12.43 8.53
C PHE A 264 5.56 11.24 7.56
N PHE A 265 4.84 11.31 6.43
CA PHE A 265 4.84 10.23 5.44
C PHE A 265 6.15 10.08 4.69
N LEU A 266 6.92 11.18 4.53
CA LEU A 266 8.29 11.11 3.99
C LEU A 266 9.23 10.42 4.98
N CYS A 267 9.14 10.73 6.26
CA CYS A 267 9.91 10.06 7.33
C CYS A 267 9.57 8.57 7.38
N TYR A 268 8.28 8.23 7.35
CA TYR A 268 7.80 6.84 7.27
C TYR A 268 8.44 6.10 6.08
N ALA A 269 8.31 6.65 4.88
CA ALA A 269 8.81 6.00 3.68
C ALA A 269 10.34 5.93 3.63
N GLY A 270 11.04 6.96 4.09
CA GLY A 270 12.50 6.97 4.21
C GLY A 270 13.00 5.86 5.13
N ALA A 271 12.40 5.74 6.33
CA ALA A 271 12.72 4.68 7.28
C ALA A 271 12.40 3.28 6.71
N ALA A 272 11.26 3.13 6.03
CA ALA A 272 10.88 1.89 5.38
C ALA A 272 11.87 1.47 4.29
N LEU A 273 12.28 2.39 3.42
CA LEU A 273 13.22 2.12 2.33
C LEU A 273 14.61 1.73 2.85
N LEU A 274 15.09 2.41 3.90
CA LEU A 274 16.39 2.12 4.49
C LEU A 274 16.43 0.79 5.23
N THR A 275 15.33 0.39 5.87
CA THR A 275 15.30 -0.81 6.71
C THR A 275 14.91 -2.09 5.98
N ARG A 276 14.13 -2.02 4.89
CA ARG A 276 13.69 -3.21 4.13
C ARG A 276 14.83 -4.13 3.64
N PRO A 277 15.95 -3.63 3.10
CA PRO A 277 17.03 -4.52 2.67
C PRO A 277 17.71 -5.26 3.84
N HIS A 278 17.73 -4.62 5.03
CA HIS A 278 18.31 -5.22 6.23
C HIS A 278 17.38 -6.27 6.83
N SER A 279 16.09 -5.97 6.92
CA SER A 279 15.09 -6.90 7.42
C SER A 279 14.96 -8.14 6.53
N GLY A 280 15.03 -7.99 5.19
CA GLY A 280 15.05 -9.14 4.29
C GLY A 280 16.23 -10.08 4.54
N ARG A 281 17.44 -9.55 4.67
CA ARG A 281 18.65 -10.34 5.00
C ARG A 281 18.57 -11.01 6.38
N LEU A 282 18.00 -10.31 7.35
CA LEU A 282 17.85 -10.81 8.71
C LEU A 282 16.80 -11.93 8.76
N PHE A 283 15.70 -11.77 8.01
CA PHE A 283 14.69 -12.80 7.79
C PHE A 283 15.29 -14.09 7.22
N ASP A 284 16.12 -13.98 6.17
CA ASP A 284 16.75 -15.13 5.52
C ASP A 284 17.73 -15.87 6.44
N ARG A 285 18.35 -15.14 7.39
CA ARG A 285 19.39 -15.73 8.28
C ARG A 285 18.83 -16.24 9.61
N HIS A 286 17.88 -15.53 10.21
CA HIS A 286 17.43 -15.77 11.58
C HIS A 286 15.93 -16.06 11.69
N GLY A 287 15.24 -16.11 10.55
CA GLY A 287 13.79 -16.37 10.49
C GLY A 287 12.92 -15.16 10.80
N GLU A 288 11.61 -15.39 10.77
CA GLU A 288 10.58 -14.36 10.85
C GLU A 288 10.45 -13.70 12.22
N HIS A 289 10.67 -14.45 13.30
CA HIS A 289 10.44 -13.97 14.67
C HIS A 289 11.33 -12.79 15.06
N VAL A 290 12.59 -12.79 14.59
CA VAL A 290 13.58 -11.75 14.89
C VAL A 290 13.16 -10.39 14.31
N ILE A 291 12.27 -10.39 13.31
CA ILE A 291 11.78 -9.16 12.69
C ILE A 291 10.36 -8.85 13.13
N LEU A 292 9.46 -9.83 13.16
CA LEU A 292 8.05 -9.57 13.42
C LEU A 292 7.80 -9.08 14.87
N TYR A 293 8.48 -9.63 15.87
CA TYR A 293 8.35 -9.11 17.25
C TYR A 293 8.80 -7.66 17.38
N PRO A 294 10.02 -7.26 16.96
CA PRO A 294 10.41 -5.86 16.99
C PRO A 294 9.53 -4.97 16.14
N ALA A 295 9.08 -5.44 14.96
CA ALA A 295 8.21 -4.67 14.08
C ALA A 295 6.85 -4.34 14.75
N LEU A 296 6.22 -5.30 15.41
CA LEU A 296 4.99 -5.08 16.16
C LEU A 296 5.21 -4.14 17.36
N LEU A 297 6.28 -4.35 18.12
CA LEU A 297 6.62 -3.49 19.27
C LEU A 297 6.92 -2.05 18.84
N LEU A 298 7.69 -1.85 17.76
CA LEU A 298 7.99 -0.53 17.21
C LEU A 298 6.73 0.15 16.65
N THR A 299 5.83 -0.61 16.04
CA THR A 299 4.53 -0.08 15.58
C THR A 299 3.67 0.35 16.76
N ALA A 300 3.59 -0.45 17.83
CA ALA A 300 2.87 -0.07 19.04
C ALA A 300 3.51 1.17 19.71
N LEU A 301 4.84 1.24 19.78
CA LEU A 301 5.57 2.39 20.29
C LEU A 301 5.33 3.64 19.44
N ALA A 302 5.33 3.51 18.10
CA ALA A 302 5.03 4.62 17.19
C ALA A 302 3.64 5.21 17.47
N LEU A 303 2.64 4.36 17.65
CA LEU A 303 1.27 4.77 17.99
C LEU A 303 1.16 5.41 19.37
N TYR A 304 1.92 4.89 20.35
CA TYR A 304 2.00 5.48 21.68
C TYR A 304 2.64 6.88 21.63
N VAL A 305 3.76 7.03 20.93
CA VAL A 305 4.41 8.34 20.72
C VAL A 305 3.46 9.28 19.99
N LEU A 306 2.75 8.80 18.97
CA LEU A 306 1.76 9.59 18.23
C LEU A 306 0.61 10.05 19.12
N SER A 307 0.13 9.19 20.05
CA SER A 307 -0.93 9.56 21.01
C SER A 307 -0.53 10.68 21.98
N ARG A 308 0.77 10.94 22.12
CA ARG A 308 1.35 11.98 23.00
C ARG A 308 2.06 13.08 22.21
N ALA A 309 1.88 13.12 20.88
CA ALA A 309 2.65 14.02 20.03
C ALA A 309 2.09 15.46 20.09
N GLU A 310 2.73 16.32 20.87
CA GLU A 310 2.47 17.76 20.97
C GLU A 310 3.55 18.59 20.25
N SER A 311 4.57 17.95 19.68
CA SER A 311 5.68 18.60 19.00
C SER A 311 5.98 17.97 17.64
N ALA A 312 6.56 18.77 16.73
CA ALA A 312 6.99 18.32 15.43
C ALA A 312 7.98 17.13 15.54
N ALA A 313 8.90 17.17 16.50
CA ALA A 313 9.89 16.12 16.71
C ALA A 313 9.21 14.79 17.12
N ALA A 314 8.21 14.82 18.00
CA ALA A 314 7.46 13.64 18.40
C ALA A 314 6.67 13.06 17.23
N LEU A 315 5.99 13.91 16.43
CA LEU A 315 5.24 13.50 15.26
C LEU A 315 6.15 12.84 14.21
N LEU A 316 7.26 13.45 13.86
CA LEU A 316 8.22 12.90 12.89
C LEU A 316 8.91 11.64 13.43
N GLY A 317 9.24 11.60 14.72
CA GLY A 317 9.76 10.41 15.39
C GLY A 317 8.80 9.23 15.33
N ALA A 318 7.50 9.47 15.55
CA ALA A 318 6.47 8.45 15.35
C ALA A 318 6.44 7.93 13.91
N GLY A 319 6.60 8.82 12.92
CA GLY A 319 6.70 8.45 11.50
C GLY A 319 7.89 7.54 11.20
N LEU A 320 9.07 7.86 11.74
CA LEU A 320 10.26 7.03 11.60
C LEU A 320 10.07 5.64 12.25
N LEU A 321 9.57 5.60 13.48
CA LEU A 321 9.29 4.34 14.19
C LEU A 321 8.28 3.48 13.44
N LEU A 322 7.21 4.10 12.91
CA LEU A 322 6.22 3.41 12.10
C LEU A 322 6.81 2.85 10.81
N GLY A 323 7.72 3.58 10.16
CA GLY A 323 8.41 3.14 8.95
C GLY A 323 9.31 1.93 9.21
N VAL A 324 9.99 1.89 10.36
CA VAL A 324 10.76 0.71 10.77
C VAL A 324 9.84 -0.44 11.20
N GLY A 325 8.75 -0.16 11.92
CA GLY A 325 7.83 -1.17 12.45
C GLY A 325 6.88 -1.70 11.35
N PHE A 326 5.87 -0.92 11.02
CA PHE A 326 4.76 -1.34 10.16
C PHE A 326 5.19 -1.75 8.75
N ALA A 327 6.12 -1.02 8.11
CA ALA A 327 6.54 -1.36 6.76
C ALA A 327 7.30 -2.69 6.69
N ASN A 328 8.09 -3.02 7.72
CA ASN A 328 8.74 -4.33 7.81
C ASN A 328 7.76 -5.43 8.20
N PHE A 329 6.76 -5.17 9.07
CA PHE A 329 5.66 -6.08 9.32
C PHE A 329 4.93 -6.47 8.02
N GLN A 330 4.60 -5.49 7.16
CA GLN A 330 3.97 -5.75 5.86
C GLN A 330 4.82 -6.66 4.97
N SER A 331 6.10 -6.32 4.80
CA SER A 331 7.00 -7.04 3.88
C SER A 331 7.30 -8.45 4.36
N VAL A 332 7.62 -8.61 5.65
CA VAL A 332 7.92 -9.91 6.24
C VAL A 332 6.65 -10.75 6.41
N GLY A 333 5.52 -10.12 6.74
CA GLY A 333 4.23 -10.80 6.81
C GLY A 333 3.83 -11.44 5.46
N GLN A 334 4.07 -10.74 4.35
CA GLN A 334 3.89 -11.34 3.03
C GLN A 334 4.84 -12.52 2.81
N ALA A 335 6.13 -12.39 3.17
CA ALA A 335 7.10 -13.45 3.02
C ALA A 335 6.76 -14.70 3.87
N VAL A 336 6.30 -14.49 5.11
CA VAL A 336 5.78 -15.58 5.97
C VAL A 336 4.58 -16.26 5.34
N SER A 337 3.65 -15.50 4.78
CA SER A 337 2.47 -16.06 4.10
C SER A 337 2.86 -16.99 2.95
N LEU A 338 3.92 -16.66 2.20
CA LEU A 338 4.46 -17.49 1.13
C LEU A 338 5.15 -18.75 1.68
N SER A 339 5.84 -18.65 2.83
CA SER A 339 6.54 -19.80 3.43
C SER A 339 5.59 -20.89 3.98
N LEU A 340 4.31 -20.53 4.23
CA LEU A 340 3.29 -21.47 4.74
C LEU A 340 2.72 -22.40 3.66
N VAL A 341 3.01 -22.15 2.38
CA VAL A 341 2.42 -22.86 1.25
C VAL A 341 3.47 -23.31 0.22
N SER A 342 3.10 -24.28 -0.63
CA SER A 342 3.92 -24.67 -1.78
C SER A 342 3.97 -23.59 -2.85
N ARG A 343 4.99 -23.57 -3.70
CA ARG A 343 5.18 -22.58 -4.77
C ARG A 343 3.98 -22.43 -5.70
N SER A 344 3.24 -23.52 -5.96
CA SER A 344 2.04 -23.52 -6.78
C SER A 344 0.87 -22.69 -6.17
N ARG A 345 0.93 -22.39 -4.87
CA ARG A 345 -0.09 -21.63 -4.13
C ARG A 345 0.34 -20.23 -3.71
N TYR A 346 1.49 -19.74 -4.18
CA TYR A 346 2.01 -18.40 -3.80
C TYR A 346 1.03 -17.27 -4.11
N ALA A 347 0.34 -17.33 -5.25
CA ALA A 347 -0.67 -16.33 -5.61
C ALA A 347 -1.84 -16.31 -4.60
N GLN A 348 -2.33 -17.49 -4.20
CA GLN A 348 -3.41 -17.62 -3.20
C GLN A 348 -2.97 -17.10 -1.83
N ALA A 349 -1.75 -17.44 -1.40
CA ALA A 349 -1.20 -16.98 -0.12
C ALA A 349 -1.08 -15.45 -0.08
N THR A 350 -0.53 -14.86 -1.14
CA THR A 350 -0.43 -13.40 -1.27
C THR A 350 -1.81 -12.74 -1.24
N THR A 351 -2.76 -13.27 -2.01
CA THR A 351 -4.13 -12.75 -2.05
C THR A 351 -4.79 -12.85 -0.68
N THR A 352 -4.68 -14.00 0.00
CA THR A 352 -5.24 -14.19 1.35
C THR A 352 -4.68 -13.15 2.31
N PHE A 353 -3.36 -12.98 2.37
CA PHE A 353 -2.73 -12.02 3.27
C PHE A 353 -3.21 -10.59 3.00
N TYR A 354 -3.22 -10.17 1.74
CA TYR A 354 -3.63 -8.80 1.40
C TYR A 354 -5.12 -8.54 1.56
N ILE A 355 -6.01 -9.54 1.45
CA ILE A 355 -7.42 -9.37 1.80
C ILE A 355 -7.56 -8.92 3.26
N PHE A 356 -6.93 -9.61 4.20
CA PHE A 356 -6.99 -9.25 5.62
C PHE A 356 -6.26 -7.95 5.93
N PHE A 357 -5.15 -7.70 5.26
CA PHE A 357 -4.36 -6.47 5.36
C PHE A 357 -5.18 -5.26 4.90
N ASP A 358 -5.74 -5.32 3.72
CA ASP A 358 -6.54 -4.23 3.14
C ASP A 358 -7.87 -4.04 3.91
N LEU A 359 -8.52 -5.12 4.34
CA LEU A 359 -9.72 -5.03 5.21
C LEU A 359 -9.40 -4.30 6.51
N GLY A 360 -8.25 -4.58 7.14
CA GLY A 360 -7.82 -3.86 8.33
C GLY A 360 -7.65 -2.38 8.08
N ILE A 361 -6.95 -2.00 7.00
CA ILE A 361 -6.77 -0.58 6.60
C ILE A 361 -8.11 0.08 6.32
N GLY A 362 -8.99 -0.57 5.57
CA GLY A 362 -10.26 0.01 5.14
C GLY A 362 -11.29 0.16 6.26
N LEU A 363 -11.43 -0.87 7.11
CA LEU A 363 -12.39 -0.86 8.21
C LEU A 363 -11.90 -0.09 9.44
N GLY A 364 -10.58 0.04 9.60
CA GLY A 364 -9.97 0.73 10.74
C GLY A 364 -10.56 2.12 10.98
N PRO A 365 -10.53 3.04 10.00
CA PRO A 365 -11.06 4.39 10.17
C PRO A 365 -12.54 4.43 10.52
N TYR A 366 -13.35 3.51 10.00
CA TYR A 366 -14.77 3.43 10.38
C TYR A 366 -14.94 2.98 11.83
N ILE A 367 -14.29 1.89 12.23
CA ILE A 367 -14.42 1.31 13.58
C ILE A 367 -13.87 2.27 14.64
N PHE A 368 -12.63 2.69 14.47
CA PHE A 368 -11.94 3.53 15.47
C PHE A 368 -12.34 4.99 15.41
N GLY A 369 -12.92 5.46 14.30
CA GLY A 369 -13.51 6.79 14.19
C GLY A 369 -14.67 7.03 15.18
N HIS A 370 -15.36 5.96 15.64
CA HIS A 370 -16.38 6.05 16.69
C HIS A 370 -15.80 6.37 18.07
N LEU A 371 -14.51 6.13 18.31
CA LEU A 371 -13.86 6.41 19.58
C LEU A 371 -13.46 7.88 19.72
N ILE A 372 -13.24 8.58 18.60
CA ILE A 372 -12.73 9.96 18.61
C ILE A 372 -13.63 10.93 19.36
N PRO A 373 -14.99 10.90 19.22
CA PRO A 373 -15.86 11.81 19.96
C PRO A 373 -15.76 11.64 21.50
N SER A 374 -15.43 10.45 21.99
CA SER A 374 -15.37 10.15 23.44
C SER A 374 -13.98 10.33 24.05
N MET A 375 -12.91 10.10 23.29
CA MET A 375 -11.53 10.08 23.84
C MET A 375 -10.52 10.87 23.00
N GLY A 376 -10.97 11.58 21.96
CA GLY A 376 -10.11 12.33 21.04
C GLY A 376 -9.25 11.45 20.14
N TYR A 377 -8.49 12.07 19.25
CA TYR A 377 -7.53 11.35 18.38
C TYR A 377 -6.41 10.71 19.20
N SER A 378 -5.93 11.36 20.24
CA SER A 378 -4.90 10.83 21.14
C SER A 378 -5.34 9.53 21.80
N GLY A 379 -6.59 9.48 22.31
CA GLY A 379 -7.17 8.26 22.88
C GLY A 379 -7.35 7.15 21.85
N MET A 380 -7.74 7.49 20.63
CA MET A 380 -7.83 6.53 19.52
C MET A 380 -6.46 5.91 19.21
N TYR A 381 -5.39 6.72 19.07
CA TYR A 381 -4.04 6.20 18.81
C TYR A 381 -3.49 5.37 19.97
N LEU A 382 -3.80 5.76 21.22
CA LEU A 382 -3.44 4.95 22.39
C LEU A 382 -4.14 3.58 22.36
N THR A 383 -5.43 3.55 22.05
CA THR A 383 -6.19 2.30 21.92
C THR A 383 -5.60 1.40 20.82
N LEU A 384 -5.26 1.99 19.67
CA LEU A 384 -4.59 1.26 18.58
C LEU A 384 -3.21 0.74 18.99
N SER A 385 -2.45 1.49 19.79
CA SER A 385 -1.17 1.02 20.36
C SER A 385 -1.37 -0.24 21.22
N ILE A 386 -2.40 -0.25 22.06
CA ILE A 386 -2.75 -1.41 22.90
C ILE A 386 -3.18 -2.60 22.03
N VAL A 387 -3.99 -2.38 20.99
CA VAL A 387 -4.41 -3.42 20.06
C VAL A 387 -3.21 -4.05 19.34
N VAL A 388 -2.29 -3.22 18.85
CA VAL A 388 -1.07 -3.71 18.19
C VAL A 388 -0.17 -4.45 19.19
N LEU A 389 -0.06 -3.98 20.43
CA LEU A 389 0.68 -4.68 21.48
C LEU A 389 0.04 -6.04 21.79
N ALA A 390 -1.29 -6.11 21.88
CA ALA A 390 -2.02 -7.37 22.08
C ALA A 390 -1.85 -8.32 20.88
N SER A 391 -1.65 -7.79 19.68
CA SER A 391 -1.41 -8.62 18.48
C SER A 391 -0.09 -9.40 18.55
N VAL A 392 0.87 -8.99 19.39
CA VAL A 392 2.08 -9.78 19.71
C VAL A 392 1.68 -11.10 20.36
N GLY A 393 0.70 -11.09 21.26
CA GLY A 393 0.13 -12.30 21.88
C GLY A 393 -0.58 -13.15 20.84
N ILE A 394 -1.40 -12.55 19.97
CA ILE A 394 -2.09 -13.25 18.87
C ILE A 394 -1.05 -13.92 17.96
N TYR A 395 0.00 -13.19 17.57
CA TYR A 395 1.08 -13.72 16.75
C TYR A 395 1.77 -14.92 17.41
N ARG A 396 2.05 -14.85 18.71
CA ARG A 396 2.66 -15.94 19.47
C ARG A 396 1.76 -17.19 19.48
N LEU A 397 0.46 -17.02 19.68
CA LEU A 397 -0.51 -18.12 19.70
C LEU A 397 -0.70 -18.78 18.33
N VAL A 398 -0.72 -17.98 17.27
CA VAL A 398 -1.05 -18.47 15.93
C VAL A 398 0.16 -19.02 15.19
N HIS A 399 1.35 -18.43 15.42
CA HIS A 399 2.55 -18.72 14.64
C HIS A 399 3.81 -18.94 15.50
N GLY A 400 3.90 -18.33 16.68
CA GLY A 400 5.11 -18.32 17.51
C GLY A 400 5.56 -19.67 18.10
N GLY A 401 4.72 -20.71 18.07
CA GLY A 401 5.06 -22.07 18.51
C GLY A 401 5.65 -22.97 17.43
N ARG A 402 5.81 -22.48 16.21
CA ARG A 402 6.42 -23.20 15.08
C ARG A 402 7.89 -22.81 14.95
N THR A 403 8.74 -23.36 15.80
CA THR A 403 10.19 -23.37 15.53
C THR A 403 10.45 -24.28 14.32
N ARG A 404 11.14 -23.72 13.33
CA ARG A 404 11.77 -24.53 12.27
C ARG A 404 12.89 -25.37 12.83
#